data_2bf93e3502013bb652185291fb2dae5c
#
_entry.id   2bf93e3502013bb652185291fb2dae5c
#
_cell.length_a   1.000
_cell.length_b   1.000
_cell.length_c   1.000
_cell.angle_alpha   90.00
_cell.angle_beta   90.00
_cell.angle_gamma   90.00
#
_symmetry.space_group_name_H-M   'P 1'
#
loop_
_entity.id
_entity.type
_entity.pdbx_description
1 polymer ?
#
loop_
_entity_poly.entity_id
_entity_poly.type
_entity_poly.pdbx_seq_one_letter_code
_entity_poly.pdbx_strand_id
1 'polypeptide(L)'
;MRILLVEDDQDLVSVLKPQLQKVGYAVETSTDGIDAEFMASEEVFDGIILDLGLPKRPGLEVLKNLREARIDTPILILTARDSWQEKVDGLKQGADDYLTKPFHFEELHARLEAILRRSQGKADNQLICADFVLDIDKQLVTSPSGQSIELTGKEFRLLRYLMSHPDTLISKSVLSEHVYEEEQLKDSNVIEVYINRLRQYLGKNLIVTKRGQGYLIRSSLDEV
;
A
#
# COMPACT_ATOMS: atom_id res chain seq x y z
N MET A 1 -2.57 2.67 1.06
CA MET A 1 -1.33 2.13 0.46
C MET A 1 -1.56 1.87 -1.00
N ARG A 2 -0.59 2.25 -1.81
CA ARG A 2 -0.61 2.18 -3.28
C ARG A 2 0.23 1.01 -3.75
N ILE A 3 -0.37 0.10 -4.52
CA ILE A 3 0.28 -1.12 -5.00
C ILE A 3 0.35 -1.08 -6.53
N LEU A 4 1.52 -1.37 -7.08
CA LEU A 4 1.70 -1.62 -8.50
C LEU A 4 1.56 -3.11 -8.76
N LEU A 5 0.56 -3.50 -9.53
CA LEU A 5 0.35 -4.88 -9.99
C LEU A 5 0.87 -5.00 -11.43
N VAL A 6 1.96 -5.74 -11.60
CA VAL A 6 2.60 -5.94 -12.89
C VAL A 6 2.34 -7.36 -13.37
N GLU A 7 1.44 -7.50 -14.34
CA GLU A 7 0.93 -8.78 -14.83
C GLU A 7 0.41 -8.58 -16.26
N ASP A 8 0.80 -9.43 -17.20
CA ASP A 8 0.35 -9.35 -18.58
C ASP A 8 -0.94 -10.15 -18.84
N ASP A 9 -1.27 -11.12 -17.99
CA ASP A 9 -2.53 -11.85 -18.02
C ASP A 9 -3.68 -10.96 -17.52
N GLN A 10 -4.46 -10.42 -18.48
CA GLN A 10 -5.60 -9.54 -18.20
C GLN A 10 -6.73 -10.23 -17.42
N ASP A 11 -6.89 -11.55 -17.56
CA ASP A 11 -7.89 -12.30 -16.81
C ASP A 11 -7.49 -12.34 -15.34
N LEU A 12 -6.21 -12.59 -15.05
CA LEU A 12 -5.69 -12.55 -13.68
C LEU A 12 -5.76 -11.15 -13.09
N VAL A 13 -5.40 -10.11 -13.84
CA VAL A 13 -5.53 -8.71 -13.41
C VAL A 13 -6.98 -8.36 -13.06
N SER A 14 -7.95 -8.77 -13.92
CA SER A 14 -9.37 -8.50 -13.73
C SER A 14 -9.94 -9.12 -12.44
N VAL A 15 -9.32 -10.19 -11.94
CA VAL A 15 -9.67 -10.87 -10.68
C VAL A 15 -8.94 -10.26 -9.50
N LEU A 16 -7.63 -10.02 -9.62
CA LEU A 16 -6.79 -9.57 -8.50
C LEU A 16 -7.03 -8.11 -8.13
N LYS A 17 -7.12 -7.21 -9.12
CA LYS A 17 -7.28 -5.77 -8.88
C LYS A 17 -8.50 -5.47 -7.99
N PRO A 18 -9.72 -5.95 -8.27
CA PRO A 18 -10.88 -5.70 -7.41
C PRO A 18 -10.73 -6.31 -6.00
N GLN A 19 -10.06 -7.47 -5.88
CA GLN A 19 -9.87 -8.10 -4.57
C GLN A 19 -8.89 -7.28 -3.71
N LEU A 20 -7.77 -6.82 -4.28
CA LEU A 20 -6.83 -5.93 -3.61
C LEU A 20 -7.49 -4.60 -3.22
N GLN A 21 -8.32 -4.04 -4.09
CA GLN A 21 -9.08 -2.82 -3.79
C GLN A 21 -10.05 -3.01 -2.62
N LYS A 22 -10.73 -4.16 -2.56
CA LYS A 22 -11.67 -4.52 -1.49
C LYS A 22 -10.97 -4.60 -0.13
N VAL A 23 -9.75 -5.09 -0.07
CA VAL A 23 -8.93 -5.13 1.17
C VAL A 23 -8.18 -3.83 1.45
N GLY A 24 -8.48 -2.75 0.70
CA GLY A 24 -8.05 -1.39 1.06
C GLY A 24 -6.76 -0.92 0.42
N TYR A 25 -6.34 -1.48 -0.72
CA TYR A 25 -5.25 -0.92 -1.54
C TYR A 25 -5.77 -0.01 -2.66
N ALA A 26 -5.02 1.03 -3.00
CA ALA A 26 -5.10 1.68 -4.30
C ALA A 26 -4.21 0.88 -5.26
N VAL A 27 -4.75 0.43 -6.41
CA VAL A 27 -4.05 -0.50 -7.28
C VAL A 27 -3.90 0.08 -8.67
N GLU A 28 -2.67 0.24 -9.10
CA GLU A 28 -2.31 0.53 -10.47
C GLU A 28 -1.76 -0.71 -11.16
N THR A 29 -1.85 -0.74 -12.46
CA THR A 29 -1.52 -1.94 -13.23
C THR A 29 -0.61 -1.60 -14.40
N SER A 30 0.40 -2.44 -14.62
CA SER A 30 1.22 -2.45 -15.83
C SER A 30 1.22 -3.84 -16.44
N THR A 31 1.30 -3.92 -17.76
CA THR A 31 1.25 -5.18 -18.51
C THR A 31 2.58 -5.58 -19.13
N ASP A 32 3.61 -4.80 -18.92
CA ASP A 32 4.95 -5.09 -19.43
C ASP A 32 6.06 -4.54 -18.52
N GLY A 33 7.24 -5.15 -18.62
CA GLY A 33 8.33 -4.81 -17.72
C GLY A 33 8.97 -3.44 -17.97
N ILE A 34 8.86 -2.84 -19.16
CA ILE A 34 9.40 -1.50 -19.44
C ILE A 34 8.52 -0.44 -18.79
N ASP A 35 7.22 -0.56 -18.98
CA ASP A 35 6.23 0.33 -18.37
C ASP A 35 6.25 0.22 -16.84
N ALA A 36 6.33 -1.01 -16.31
CA ALA A 36 6.44 -1.25 -14.88
C ALA A 36 7.68 -0.59 -14.25
N GLU A 37 8.84 -0.70 -14.89
CA GLU A 37 10.07 -0.07 -14.42
C GLU A 37 9.97 1.46 -14.46
N PHE A 38 9.39 2.02 -15.52
CA PHE A 38 9.14 3.45 -15.63
C PHE A 38 8.23 3.94 -14.50
N MET A 39 7.06 3.30 -14.31
CA MET A 39 6.12 3.67 -13.23
C MET A 39 6.79 3.60 -11.85
N ALA A 40 7.47 2.49 -11.57
CA ALA A 40 8.12 2.29 -10.26
C ALA A 40 9.29 3.25 -10.01
N SER A 41 9.87 3.85 -11.06
CA SER A 41 10.96 4.83 -10.96
C SER A 41 10.47 6.27 -10.79
N GLU A 42 9.35 6.61 -11.44
CA GLU A 42 8.83 7.98 -11.43
C GLU A 42 7.82 8.22 -10.30
N GLU A 43 7.21 7.17 -9.79
CA GLU A 43 6.12 7.26 -8.83
C GLU A 43 6.41 6.46 -7.55
N VAL A 44 5.78 6.86 -6.45
CA VAL A 44 5.95 6.21 -5.15
C VAL A 44 4.86 5.15 -4.96
N PHE A 45 5.29 3.90 -4.83
CA PHE A 45 4.46 2.77 -4.46
C PHE A 45 4.87 2.24 -3.09
N ASP A 46 3.89 1.78 -2.31
CA ASP A 46 4.15 1.12 -1.01
C ASP A 46 4.60 -0.33 -1.21
N GLY A 47 4.23 -0.95 -2.34
CA GLY A 47 4.63 -2.31 -2.71
C GLY A 47 4.38 -2.62 -4.18
N ILE A 48 5.09 -3.61 -4.69
CA ILE A 48 4.98 -4.06 -6.08
C ILE A 48 4.67 -5.56 -6.07
N ILE A 49 3.67 -5.98 -6.83
CA ILE A 49 3.41 -7.38 -7.18
C ILE A 49 3.92 -7.55 -8.61
N LEU A 50 4.92 -8.41 -8.82
CA LEU A 50 5.67 -8.49 -10.07
C LEU A 50 5.66 -9.90 -10.65
N ASP A 51 5.04 -10.08 -11.81
CA ASP A 51 5.20 -11.32 -12.57
C ASP A 51 6.59 -11.40 -13.23
N LEU A 52 7.13 -12.60 -13.33
CA LEU A 52 8.42 -12.84 -13.99
C LEU A 52 8.29 -13.01 -15.50
N GLY A 53 7.13 -13.44 -15.97
CA GLY A 53 6.88 -13.80 -17.37
C GLY A 53 6.51 -12.64 -18.29
N LEU A 54 6.85 -11.41 -17.92
CA LEU A 54 6.42 -10.20 -18.60
C LEU A 54 6.97 -10.06 -20.03
N PRO A 55 6.20 -9.47 -20.96
CA PRO A 55 6.68 -9.06 -22.26
C PRO A 55 7.64 -7.86 -22.17
N LYS A 56 8.37 -7.61 -23.24
CA LYS A 56 9.35 -6.54 -23.46
C LYS A 56 10.56 -6.59 -22.51
N ARG A 57 10.35 -6.74 -21.19
CA ARG A 57 11.43 -6.91 -20.20
C ARG A 57 11.01 -7.93 -19.14
N PRO A 58 11.80 -9.02 -18.95
CA PRO A 58 11.52 -10.03 -17.92
C PRO A 58 11.48 -9.41 -16.51
N GLY A 59 10.58 -9.91 -15.64
CA GLY A 59 10.41 -9.35 -14.31
C GLY A 59 11.67 -9.42 -13.42
N LEU A 60 12.53 -10.43 -13.59
CA LEU A 60 13.84 -10.47 -12.89
C LEU A 60 14.76 -9.32 -13.31
N GLU A 61 14.72 -8.90 -14.56
CA GLU A 61 15.51 -7.74 -15.03
C GLU A 61 14.93 -6.44 -14.47
N VAL A 62 13.60 -6.31 -14.42
CA VAL A 62 12.93 -5.19 -13.78
C VAL A 62 13.35 -5.08 -12.31
N LEU A 63 13.26 -6.19 -11.55
CA LEU A 63 13.69 -6.23 -10.15
C LEU A 63 15.13 -5.75 -9.99
N LYS A 64 16.04 -6.31 -10.79
CA LYS A 64 17.46 -5.94 -10.74
C LYS A 64 17.67 -4.45 -10.99
N ASN A 65 17.05 -3.90 -12.05
CA ASN A 65 17.19 -2.48 -12.40
C ASN A 65 16.65 -1.56 -11.29
N LEU A 66 15.50 -1.91 -10.69
CA LEU A 66 14.95 -1.16 -9.57
C LEU A 66 15.91 -1.15 -8.36
N ARG A 67 16.51 -2.28 -8.02
CA ARG A 67 17.48 -2.36 -6.92
C ARG A 67 18.79 -1.62 -7.23
N GLU A 68 19.29 -1.67 -8.47
CA GLU A 68 20.44 -0.88 -8.92
C GLU A 68 20.15 0.63 -8.86
N ALA A 69 18.91 1.05 -9.13
CA ALA A 69 18.43 2.42 -8.96
C ALA A 69 18.15 2.81 -7.48
N ARG A 70 18.42 1.91 -6.52
CA ARG A 70 18.16 2.08 -5.08
C ARG A 70 16.69 2.33 -4.73
N ILE A 71 15.81 1.70 -5.47
CA ILE A 71 14.38 1.66 -5.16
C ILE A 71 14.14 0.47 -4.24
N ASP A 72 13.89 0.77 -2.96
CA ASP A 72 13.74 -0.21 -1.88
C ASP A 72 12.27 -0.62 -1.66
N THR A 73 11.37 -0.23 -2.56
CA THR A 73 9.95 -0.63 -2.51
C THR A 73 9.83 -2.15 -2.40
N PRO A 74 9.06 -2.69 -1.43
CA PRO A 74 8.88 -4.13 -1.26
C PRO A 74 8.29 -4.78 -2.51
N ILE A 75 8.88 -5.90 -2.95
CA ILE A 75 8.47 -6.61 -4.15
C ILE A 75 8.09 -8.05 -3.82
N LEU A 76 6.82 -8.39 -4.08
CA LEU A 76 6.31 -9.77 -4.09
C LEU A 76 6.33 -10.29 -5.53
N ILE A 77 7.11 -11.34 -5.78
CA ILE A 77 7.17 -11.96 -7.10
C ILE A 77 6.06 -12.98 -7.26
N LEU A 78 5.37 -12.92 -8.41
CA LEU A 78 4.53 -14.00 -8.91
C LEU A 78 5.29 -14.80 -9.96
N THR A 79 5.20 -16.12 -9.92
CA THR A 79 5.90 -16.98 -10.90
C THR A 79 5.11 -18.23 -11.21
N ALA A 80 5.04 -18.60 -12.50
CA ALA A 80 4.51 -19.90 -12.93
C ALA A 80 5.51 -21.04 -12.73
N ARG A 81 6.77 -20.71 -12.41
CA ARG A 81 7.86 -21.68 -12.32
C ARG A 81 8.10 -22.08 -10.88
N ASP A 82 8.07 -23.38 -10.62
CA ASP A 82 8.30 -23.96 -9.30
C ASP A 82 9.76 -24.36 -9.05
N SER A 83 10.68 -23.87 -9.90
CA SER A 83 12.10 -24.16 -9.76
C SER A 83 12.66 -23.44 -8.53
N TRP A 84 13.21 -24.22 -7.59
CA TRP A 84 13.83 -23.69 -6.40
C TRP A 84 15.01 -22.76 -6.70
N GLN A 85 15.69 -22.99 -7.85
CA GLN A 85 16.80 -22.16 -8.31
C GLN A 85 16.36 -20.74 -8.61
N GLU A 86 15.26 -20.55 -9.35
CA GLU A 86 14.74 -19.22 -9.68
C GLU A 86 14.24 -18.47 -8.45
N LYS A 87 13.64 -19.18 -7.49
CA LYS A 87 13.25 -18.59 -6.20
C LYS A 87 14.47 -18.10 -5.42
N VAL A 88 15.55 -18.89 -5.38
CA VAL A 88 16.79 -18.50 -4.70
C VAL A 88 17.47 -17.33 -5.42
N ASP A 89 17.51 -17.35 -6.75
CA ASP A 89 18.17 -16.29 -7.53
C ASP A 89 17.43 -14.95 -7.38
N GLY A 90 16.12 -14.94 -7.38
CA GLY A 90 15.38 -13.72 -7.21
C GLY A 90 15.45 -13.16 -5.77
N LEU A 91 15.41 -14.03 -4.74
CA LEU A 91 15.66 -13.57 -3.36
C LEU A 91 17.05 -12.94 -3.22
N LYS A 92 18.08 -13.53 -3.87
CA LYS A 92 19.42 -12.94 -3.92
C LYS A 92 19.47 -11.62 -4.69
N GLN A 93 18.57 -11.42 -5.66
CA GLN A 93 18.45 -10.18 -6.43
C GLN A 93 17.63 -9.10 -5.70
N GLY A 94 17.12 -9.40 -4.51
CA GLY A 94 16.45 -8.42 -3.66
C GLY A 94 14.91 -8.44 -3.70
N ALA A 95 14.30 -9.56 -4.10
CA ALA A 95 12.87 -9.78 -3.86
C ALA A 95 12.60 -10.00 -2.36
N ASP A 96 11.46 -9.52 -1.87
CA ASP A 96 11.08 -9.63 -0.47
C ASP A 96 10.31 -10.91 -0.15
N ASP A 97 9.56 -11.45 -1.13
CA ASP A 97 8.89 -12.76 -1.05
C ASP A 97 8.51 -13.26 -2.45
N TYR A 98 8.09 -14.54 -2.52
CA TYR A 98 7.67 -15.26 -3.72
C TYR A 98 6.34 -15.96 -3.53
N LEU A 99 5.54 -15.97 -4.59
CA LEU A 99 4.31 -16.74 -4.66
C LEU A 99 4.21 -17.47 -6.00
N THR A 100 3.99 -18.79 -5.94
CA THR A 100 3.89 -19.64 -7.15
C THR A 100 2.45 -19.68 -7.66
N LYS A 101 2.25 -19.49 -8.95
CA LYS A 101 0.97 -19.70 -9.65
C LYS A 101 0.73 -21.23 -9.87
N PRO A 102 -0.49 -21.76 -9.64
CA PRO A 102 -1.69 -21.05 -9.15
C PRO A 102 -1.67 -20.84 -7.63
N PHE A 103 -2.29 -19.75 -7.17
CA PHE A 103 -2.37 -19.40 -5.74
C PHE A 103 -3.80 -18.97 -5.35
N HIS A 104 -4.07 -18.94 -4.06
CA HIS A 104 -5.27 -18.32 -3.50
C HIS A 104 -5.01 -16.85 -3.16
N PHE A 105 -6.05 -16.00 -3.32
CA PHE A 105 -5.93 -14.58 -3.02
C PHE A 105 -5.51 -14.33 -1.56
N GLU A 106 -6.02 -15.14 -0.63
CA GLU A 106 -5.70 -15.05 0.80
C GLU A 106 -4.20 -15.25 1.05
N GLU A 107 -3.54 -16.15 0.30
CA GLU A 107 -2.09 -16.35 0.41
C GLU A 107 -1.32 -15.14 -0.15
N LEU A 108 -1.72 -14.64 -1.32
CA LEU A 108 -1.13 -13.43 -1.91
C LEU A 108 -1.25 -12.25 -0.94
N HIS A 109 -2.43 -12.02 -0.40
CA HIS A 109 -2.71 -10.93 0.53
C HIS A 109 -1.86 -11.04 1.81
N ALA A 110 -1.81 -12.22 2.44
CA ALA A 110 -1.01 -12.45 3.64
C ALA A 110 0.48 -12.22 3.41
N ARG A 111 1.03 -12.63 2.27
CA ARG A 111 2.44 -12.39 1.90
C ARG A 111 2.71 -10.91 1.62
N LEU A 112 1.82 -10.25 0.87
CA LEU A 112 1.92 -8.82 0.60
C LEU A 112 1.92 -8.01 1.91
N GLU A 113 0.99 -8.30 2.82
CA GLU A 113 0.96 -7.65 4.14
C GLU A 113 2.23 -7.90 4.94
N ALA A 114 2.77 -9.11 4.90
CA ALA A 114 4.00 -9.43 5.62
C ALA A 114 5.21 -8.63 5.11
N ILE A 115 5.37 -8.45 3.80
CA ILE A 115 6.46 -7.64 3.24
C ILE A 115 6.26 -6.15 3.52
N LEU A 116 5.04 -5.63 3.36
CA LEU A 116 4.71 -4.23 3.67
C LEU A 116 4.91 -3.89 5.16
N ARG A 117 4.58 -4.80 6.06
CA ARG A 117 4.81 -4.64 7.49
C ARG A 117 6.30 -4.62 7.83
N ARG A 118 7.08 -5.54 7.26
CA ARG A 118 8.55 -5.60 7.45
C ARG A 118 9.24 -4.35 6.97
N SER A 119 8.85 -3.79 5.83
CA SER A 119 9.43 -2.55 5.30
C SER A 119 9.18 -1.34 6.20
N GLN A 120 8.10 -1.35 6.99
CA GLN A 120 7.77 -0.31 7.97
C GLN A 120 8.38 -0.57 9.36
N GLY A 121 9.12 -1.65 9.55
CA GLY A 121 9.69 -2.02 10.86
C GLY A 121 8.66 -2.39 11.91
N LYS A 122 7.44 -2.83 11.51
CA LYS A 122 6.33 -3.15 12.41
C LYS A 122 6.20 -4.66 12.60
N ALA A 123 5.79 -5.08 13.80
CA ALA A 123 5.59 -6.49 14.13
C ALA A 123 4.14 -6.97 13.92
N ASP A 124 3.15 -6.10 14.13
CA ASP A 124 1.72 -6.44 14.17
C ASP A 124 0.92 -5.83 13.00
N ASN A 125 -0.24 -6.44 12.69
CA ASN A 125 -1.22 -5.91 11.73
C ASN A 125 -2.09 -4.79 12.33
N GLN A 126 -1.59 -4.10 13.35
CA GLN A 126 -2.23 -2.98 14.01
C GLN A 126 -1.35 -1.74 13.94
N LEU A 127 -1.97 -0.60 13.67
CA LEU A 127 -1.33 0.70 13.75
C LEU A 127 -1.85 1.42 14.99
N ILE A 128 -0.94 1.98 15.79
CA ILE A 128 -1.30 2.67 17.01
C ILE A 128 -0.80 4.12 16.94
N CYS A 129 -1.70 5.07 17.15
CA CYS A 129 -1.39 6.49 17.30
C CYS A 129 -2.26 7.08 18.38
N ALA A 130 -1.64 7.70 19.39
CA ALA A 130 -2.34 8.35 20.52
C ALA A 130 -3.42 7.45 21.14
N ASP A 131 -3.09 6.18 21.38
CA ASP A 131 -3.96 5.11 21.91
C ASP A 131 -5.16 4.70 21.03
N PHE A 132 -5.29 5.26 19.83
CA PHE A 132 -6.17 4.72 18.80
C PHE A 132 -5.50 3.53 18.12
N VAL A 133 -6.24 2.43 17.98
CA VAL A 133 -5.76 1.19 17.34
C VAL A 133 -6.52 0.98 16.04
N LEU A 134 -5.83 0.97 14.91
CA LEU A 134 -6.38 0.58 13.62
C LEU A 134 -6.03 -0.88 13.34
N ASP A 135 -7.05 -1.75 13.34
CA ASP A 135 -6.96 -3.14 12.91
C ASP A 135 -7.07 -3.18 11.38
N ILE A 136 -5.97 -3.58 10.73
CA ILE A 136 -5.86 -3.55 9.27
C ILE A 136 -6.77 -4.61 8.64
N ASP A 137 -6.84 -5.79 9.24
CA ASP A 137 -7.60 -6.93 8.70
C ASP A 137 -9.12 -6.68 8.76
N LYS A 138 -9.57 -6.02 9.84
CA LYS A 138 -10.99 -5.71 10.06
C LYS A 138 -11.41 -4.36 9.51
N GLN A 139 -10.47 -3.52 9.07
CA GLN A 139 -10.71 -2.13 8.66
C GLN A 139 -11.46 -1.32 9.73
N LEU A 140 -11.07 -1.53 10.99
CA LEU A 140 -11.77 -1.05 12.16
C LEU A 140 -10.82 -0.23 13.03
N VAL A 141 -11.25 0.95 13.45
CA VAL A 141 -10.50 1.76 14.42
C VAL A 141 -11.16 1.69 15.79
N THR A 142 -10.36 1.42 16.82
CA THR A 142 -10.78 1.41 18.21
C THR A 142 -10.20 2.63 18.92
N SER A 143 -11.08 3.39 19.59
CA SER A 143 -10.69 4.55 20.39
C SER A 143 -10.08 4.14 21.73
N PRO A 144 -9.39 5.05 22.45
CA PRO A 144 -8.90 4.82 23.81
C PRO A 144 -9.99 4.42 24.80
N SER A 145 -11.25 4.83 24.54
CA SER A 145 -12.42 4.44 25.36
C SER A 145 -12.96 3.03 25.06
N GLY A 146 -12.37 2.32 24.09
CA GLY A 146 -12.81 0.98 23.67
C GLY A 146 -13.95 0.98 22.65
N GLN A 147 -14.38 2.13 22.16
CA GLN A 147 -15.38 2.20 21.10
C GLN A 147 -14.74 1.85 19.76
N SER A 148 -15.32 0.88 19.05
CA SER A 148 -14.87 0.47 17.71
C SER A 148 -15.79 1.05 16.63
N ILE A 149 -15.20 1.51 15.54
CA ILE A 149 -15.86 2.16 14.42
C ILE A 149 -15.38 1.50 13.13
N GLU A 150 -16.31 1.01 12.33
CA GLU A 150 -16.02 0.52 10.98
C GLU A 150 -15.80 1.71 10.05
N LEU A 151 -14.74 1.63 9.25
CA LEU A 151 -14.38 2.65 8.29
C LEU A 151 -14.84 2.26 6.88
N THR A 152 -15.29 3.24 6.09
CA THR A 152 -15.43 3.02 4.66
C THR A 152 -14.06 2.82 4.00
N GLY A 153 -14.00 2.14 2.85
CA GLY A 153 -12.73 1.83 2.21
C GLY A 153 -11.80 3.04 1.99
N LYS A 154 -12.36 4.22 1.66
CA LYS A 154 -11.56 5.45 1.49
C LYS A 154 -11.12 6.07 2.82
N GLU A 155 -11.96 6.03 3.85
CA GLU A 155 -11.59 6.45 5.20
C GLU A 155 -10.49 5.56 5.77
N PHE A 156 -10.61 4.25 5.56
CA PHE A 156 -9.60 3.28 5.97
C PHE A 156 -8.26 3.52 5.26
N ARG A 157 -8.23 3.67 3.92
CA ARG A 157 -7.01 3.95 3.17
C ARG A 157 -6.31 5.22 3.68
N LEU A 158 -7.09 6.29 3.88
CA LEU A 158 -6.57 7.56 4.37
C LEU A 158 -6.00 7.44 5.79
N LEU A 159 -6.75 6.83 6.71
CA LEU A 159 -6.31 6.65 8.09
C LEU A 159 -5.10 5.72 8.17
N ARG A 160 -5.11 4.60 7.45
CA ARG A 160 -3.98 3.66 7.38
C ARG A 160 -2.71 4.37 6.92
N TYR A 161 -2.79 5.16 5.86
CA TYR A 161 -1.64 5.89 5.34
C TYR A 161 -1.09 6.91 6.35
N LEU A 162 -1.97 7.71 6.96
CA LEU A 162 -1.57 8.66 8.01
C LEU A 162 -0.92 7.95 9.21
N MET A 163 -1.54 6.88 9.73
CA MET A 163 -1.02 6.13 10.89
C MET A 163 0.26 5.33 10.57
N SER A 164 0.54 5.08 9.30
CA SER A 164 1.81 4.50 8.88
C SER A 164 2.96 5.51 8.91
N HIS A 165 2.65 6.82 8.89
CA HIS A 165 3.62 7.92 8.88
C HIS A 165 3.30 8.95 9.99
N PRO A 166 3.33 8.52 11.28
CA PRO A 166 3.01 9.42 12.39
C PRO A 166 3.97 10.60 12.43
N ASP A 167 3.46 11.75 12.87
CA ASP A 167 4.19 13.02 13.00
C ASP A 167 4.82 13.55 11.70
N THR A 168 4.52 12.91 10.56
CA THR A 168 5.01 13.32 9.24
C THR A 168 3.96 14.17 8.54
N LEU A 169 4.37 15.31 8.03
CA LEU A 169 3.50 16.17 7.24
C LEU A 169 3.35 15.62 5.81
N ILE A 170 2.14 15.26 5.45
CA ILE A 170 1.82 14.66 4.16
C ILE A 170 0.96 15.63 3.34
N SER A 171 1.37 15.89 2.11
CA SER A 171 0.65 16.79 1.21
C SER A 171 -0.70 16.21 0.77
N LYS A 172 -1.64 17.07 0.34
CA LYS A 172 -2.93 16.61 -0.19
C LYS A 172 -2.77 15.75 -1.45
N SER A 173 -1.79 16.06 -2.32
CA SER A 173 -1.51 15.28 -3.52
C SER A 173 -1.12 13.85 -3.17
N VAL A 174 -0.14 13.68 -2.28
CA VAL A 174 0.31 12.35 -1.82
C VAL A 174 -0.86 11.57 -1.18
N LEU A 175 -1.68 12.22 -0.32
CA LEU A 175 -2.85 11.56 0.25
C LEU A 175 -3.86 11.14 -0.82
N SER A 176 -4.05 11.96 -1.86
CA SER A 176 -4.95 11.63 -2.97
C SER A 176 -4.47 10.41 -3.75
N GLU A 177 -3.18 10.32 -4.07
CA GLU A 177 -2.58 9.19 -4.78
C GLU A 177 -2.73 7.86 -4.01
N HIS A 178 -2.66 7.90 -2.66
CA HIS A 178 -2.80 6.70 -1.82
C HIS A 178 -4.24 6.32 -1.46
N VAL A 179 -5.21 7.19 -1.76
CA VAL A 179 -6.64 6.98 -1.47
C VAL A 179 -7.44 6.72 -2.72
N TYR A 180 -7.07 7.35 -3.83
CA TYR A 180 -7.74 7.26 -5.12
C TYR A 180 -6.87 6.57 -6.16
N GLU A 181 -7.50 5.99 -7.14
CA GLU A 181 -6.89 5.54 -8.38
C GLU A 181 -6.84 6.70 -9.36
N GLU A 182 -5.89 6.69 -10.30
CA GLU A 182 -5.69 7.80 -11.25
C GLU A 182 -6.98 8.22 -11.98
N GLU A 183 -7.85 7.28 -12.32
CA GLU A 183 -9.12 7.57 -12.99
C GLU A 183 -10.11 8.39 -12.14
N GLN A 184 -9.89 8.48 -10.83
CA GLN A 184 -10.77 9.16 -9.86
C GLN A 184 -10.19 10.47 -9.29
N LEU A 185 -9.01 10.91 -9.72
CA LEU A 185 -8.29 12.08 -9.18
C LEU A 185 -8.93 13.46 -9.46
N LYS A 186 -10.18 13.51 -9.93
CA LYS A 186 -10.78 14.75 -10.47
C LYS A 186 -11.21 15.83 -9.47
N ASP A 187 -11.18 15.57 -8.13
CA ASP A 187 -11.66 16.55 -7.15
C ASP A 187 -10.71 16.72 -5.97
N SER A 188 -9.94 17.80 -5.94
CA SER A 188 -8.96 18.13 -4.88
C SER A 188 -9.58 18.37 -3.48
N ASN A 189 -10.89 18.54 -3.37
CA ASN A 189 -11.59 18.83 -2.12
C ASN A 189 -12.05 17.57 -1.37
N VAL A 190 -11.94 16.41 -1.96
CA VAL A 190 -12.51 15.17 -1.40
C VAL A 190 -11.69 14.66 -0.19
N ILE A 191 -10.38 14.87 -0.16
CA ILE A 191 -9.54 14.55 1.01
C ILE A 191 -10.03 15.30 2.25
N GLU A 192 -10.41 16.58 2.12
CA GLU A 192 -10.92 17.38 3.24
C GLU A 192 -12.20 16.77 3.83
N VAL A 193 -13.08 16.23 3.00
CA VAL A 193 -14.31 15.57 3.45
C VAL A 193 -13.99 14.35 4.32
N TYR A 194 -13.07 13.49 3.87
CA TYR A 194 -12.68 12.30 4.65
C TYR A 194 -11.90 12.66 5.91
N ILE A 195 -11.01 13.66 5.87
CA ILE A 195 -10.35 14.18 7.09
C ILE A 195 -11.40 14.65 8.10
N ASN A 196 -12.42 15.39 7.66
CA ASN A 196 -13.47 15.87 8.55
C ASN A 196 -14.32 14.74 9.14
N ARG A 197 -14.61 13.68 8.35
CA ARG A 197 -15.30 12.49 8.85
C ARG A 197 -14.44 11.73 9.87
N LEU A 198 -13.17 11.50 9.57
CA LEU A 198 -12.25 10.88 10.53
C LEU A 198 -12.15 11.67 11.83
N ARG A 199 -12.13 13.01 11.77
CA ARG A 199 -12.14 13.85 12.96
C ARG A 199 -13.44 13.75 13.79
N GLN A 200 -14.56 13.41 13.18
CA GLN A 200 -15.79 13.13 13.94
C GLN A 200 -15.66 11.87 14.78
N TYR A 201 -14.91 10.88 14.31
CA TYR A 201 -14.68 9.61 15.00
C TYR A 201 -13.51 9.68 16.01
N LEU A 202 -12.41 10.31 15.59
CA LEU A 202 -11.13 10.30 16.30
C LEU A 202 -10.88 11.55 17.16
N GLY A 203 -11.78 12.53 17.08
CA GLY A 203 -11.55 13.84 17.68
C GLY A 203 -10.70 14.77 16.78
N LYS A 204 -10.80 16.09 17.09
CA LYS A 204 -10.19 17.12 16.23
C LYS A 204 -8.67 17.24 16.39
N ASN A 205 -8.11 16.73 17.47
CA ASN A 205 -6.73 16.95 17.86
C ASN A 205 -5.75 15.94 17.28
N LEU A 206 -6.23 14.73 16.90
CA LEU A 206 -5.38 13.66 16.41
C LEU A 206 -4.84 13.98 15.01
N ILE A 207 -5.70 14.43 14.08
CA ILE A 207 -5.28 14.81 12.74
C ILE A 207 -5.16 16.33 12.63
N VAL A 208 -3.95 16.82 12.46
CA VAL A 208 -3.62 18.24 12.40
C VAL A 208 -3.56 18.72 10.94
N THR A 209 -4.13 19.89 10.66
CA THR A 209 -4.00 20.58 9.37
C THR A 209 -2.85 21.59 9.42
N LYS A 210 -1.93 21.52 8.51
CA LYS A 210 -0.98 22.60 8.21
C LYS A 210 -1.45 23.31 6.93
N ARG A 211 -2.02 24.51 7.09
CA ARG A 211 -2.63 25.26 5.97
C ARG A 211 -1.66 25.43 4.82
N GLY A 212 -2.12 25.10 3.61
CA GLY A 212 -1.31 25.18 2.39
C GLY A 212 -0.26 24.07 2.22
N GLN A 213 -0.06 23.20 3.22
CA GLN A 213 0.98 22.17 3.20
C GLN A 213 0.41 20.74 3.22
N GLY A 214 -0.61 20.46 4.07
CA GLY A 214 -1.19 19.12 4.17
C GLY A 214 -1.69 18.76 5.56
N TYR A 215 -1.58 17.47 5.87
CA TYR A 215 -2.07 16.88 7.13
C TYR A 215 -0.99 16.02 7.77
N LEU A 216 -1.04 15.90 9.08
CA LEU A 216 -0.29 14.92 9.86
C LEU A 216 -1.19 14.28 10.91
N ILE A 217 -0.91 13.06 11.31
CA ILE A 217 -1.47 12.41 12.49
C ILE A 217 -0.43 12.45 13.62
N ARG A 218 -0.87 12.71 14.84
CA ARG A 218 0.03 12.72 16.00
C ARG A 218 0.23 11.32 16.54
N SER A 219 1.48 10.98 16.87
CA SER A 219 1.81 9.71 17.53
C SER A 219 1.29 9.67 18.98
N SER A 220 1.22 10.83 19.65
CA SER A 220 0.68 11.02 21.00
C SER A 220 -0.17 12.28 21.08
N LEU A 221 -1.16 12.26 21.97
CA LEU A 221 -1.88 13.49 22.39
C LEU A 221 -1.25 13.89 23.71
N ASP A 222 -0.39 14.92 23.71
CA ASP A 222 0.08 15.52 24.95
C ASP A 222 -1.12 16.01 25.73
N GLU A 223 -1.21 15.67 27.00
CA GLU A 223 -2.15 16.29 27.94
C GLU A 223 -1.82 17.79 28.00
N VAL A 224 -2.77 18.62 27.56
CA VAL A 224 -2.69 20.08 27.69
C VAL A 224 -3.20 20.47 29.04
#